data_6d3363a8f35ebf1cac8a89cda113e7cf
#
_entry.id   6d3363a8f35ebf1cac8a89cda113e7cf
#
_cell.length_a   1.000
_cell.length_b   1.000
_cell.length_c   1.000
_cell.angle_alpha   90.00
_cell.angle_beta   90.00
_cell.angle_gamma   90.00
#
_symmetry.space_group_name_H-M   'P 1'
#
loop_
_entity.id
_entity.type
_entity.pdbx_description
1 polymer ?
#
loop_
_entity_poly.entity_id
_entity_poly.type
_entity_poly.pdbx_seq_one_letter_code
_entity_poly.pdbx_strand_id
1 'polypeptide(L)'
;MSALGGSLERSIMDVLWAASGPLRVRELLAELNRNTERTLAYNTVQTVAERLAQKGLLRRTQEGTAFRYSPTRAREEYAVELMMDALSESADHGAILARFAESVPPEDARHLLDALRRRTAGEDA
;
A
#
# COMPACT_ATOMS: atom_id res chain seq x y z
N MET A 1 5.84 9.46 6.22
CA MET A 1 5.04 10.16 5.23
C MET A 1 4.56 9.23 4.15
N SER A 2 3.33 9.35 3.74
CA SER A 2 2.77 8.49 2.72
C SER A 2 3.49 8.67 1.38
N ALA A 3 3.83 7.58 0.72
CA ALA A 3 4.41 7.59 -0.61
C ALA A 3 3.35 7.81 -1.69
N LEU A 4 2.07 7.60 -1.38
CA LEU A 4 0.98 7.79 -2.33
C LEU A 4 0.50 9.23 -2.29
N GLY A 5 0.73 9.95 -3.39
CA GLY A 5 0.47 11.38 -3.45
C GLY A 5 -0.89 11.79 -3.95
N GLY A 6 -1.71 10.87 -4.49
CA GLY A 6 -3.00 11.23 -5.05
C GLY A 6 -3.92 10.05 -5.22
N SER A 7 -5.17 10.35 -5.58
CA SER A 7 -6.20 9.33 -5.73
C SER A 7 -5.91 8.35 -6.87
N LEU A 8 -5.28 8.81 -7.95
CA LEU A 8 -4.92 7.91 -9.05
C LEU A 8 -3.82 6.95 -8.65
N GLU A 9 -2.81 7.43 -7.91
CA GLU A 9 -1.77 6.53 -7.40
C GLU A 9 -2.38 5.44 -6.53
N ARG A 10 -3.29 5.82 -5.63
CA ARG A 10 -3.99 4.87 -4.77
C ARG A 10 -4.81 3.88 -5.59
N SER A 11 -5.55 4.36 -6.59
CA SER A 11 -6.38 3.50 -7.43
C SER A 11 -5.54 2.48 -8.18
N ILE A 12 -4.39 2.90 -8.72
CA ILE A 12 -3.46 2.00 -9.40
C ILE A 12 -2.95 0.93 -8.45
N MET A 13 -2.52 1.33 -7.25
CA MET A 13 -2.03 0.38 -6.27
C MET A 13 -3.12 -0.62 -5.86
N ASP A 14 -4.36 -0.14 -5.67
CA ASP A 14 -5.48 -1.02 -5.29
C ASP A 14 -5.75 -2.08 -6.35
N VAL A 15 -5.73 -1.70 -7.63
CA VAL A 15 -5.91 -2.65 -8.73
C VAL A 15 -4.80 -3.70 -8.73
N LEU A 16 -3.56 -3.25 -8.57
CA LEU A 16 -2.41 -4.16 -8.63
C LEU A 16 -2.34 -5.08 -7.41
N TRP A 17 -2.71 -4.59 -6.22
CA TRP A 17 -2.79 -5.46 -5.05
C TRP A 17 -3.87 -6.53 -5.19
N ALA A 18 -4.96 -6.22 -5.88
CA ALA A 18 -6.05 -7.17 -6.09
C ALA A 18 -5.77 -8.14 -7.24
N ALA A 19 -4.82 -7.81 -8.11
CA ALA A 19 -4.52 -8.64 -9.28
C ALA A 19 -3.79 -9.92 -8.87
N SER A 20 -3.99 -10.97 -9.65
CA SER A 20 -3.33 -12.26 -9.41
C SER A 20 -1.89 -12.31 -9.90
N GLY A 21 -1.44 -11.28 -10.61
CA GLY A 21 -0.05 -11.20 -11.11
C GLY A 21 0.22 -9.85 -11.72
N PRO A 22 1.43 -9.65 -12.27
CA PRO A 22 1.79 -8.38 -12.88
C PRO A 22 0.87 -8.02 -14.06
N LEU A 23 0.57 -6.72 -14.20
CA LEU A 23 -0.30 -6.22 -15.26
C LEU A 23 0.44 -5.25 -16.17
N ARG A 24 0.08 -5.28 -17.44
CA ARG A 24 0.49 -4.26 -18.41
C ARG A 24 -0.35 -3.01 -18.19
N VAL A 25 0.16 -1.86 -18.65
CA VAL A 25 -0.59 -0.60 -18.51
C VAL A 25 -1.97 -0.71 -19.17
N ARG A 26 -2.07 -1.40 -20.30
CA ARG A 26 -3.35 -1.59 -20.98
C ARG A 26 -4.37 -2.31 -20.10
N GLU A 27 -3.92 -3.36 -19.40
CA GLU A 27 -4.79 -4.13 -18.50
C GLU A 27 -5.17 -3.29 -17.27
N LEU A 28 -4.21 -2.55 -16.74
CA LEU A 28 -4.43 -1.65 -15.61
C LEU A 28 -5.45 -0.56 -16.00
N LEU A 29 -5.28 0.04 -17.17
CA LEU A 29 -6.20 1.05 -17.69
C LEU A 29 -7.62 0.52 -17.81
N ALA A 30 -7.78 -0.70 -18.33
CA ALA A 30 -9.10 -1.31 -18.48
C ALA A 30 -9.79 -1.47 -17.11
N GLU A 31 -9.04 -1.93 -16.10
CA GLU A 31 -9.60 -2.09 -14.75
C GLU A 31 -9.98 -0.74 -14.13
N LEU A 32 -9.14 0.27 -14.30
CA LEU A 32 -9.40 1.59 -13.78
C LEU A 32 -10.64 2.22 -14.42
N ASN A 33 -10.81 2.05 -15.73
CA ASN A 33 -11.92 2.65 -16.44
C ASN A 33 -13.23 1.89 -16.26
N ARG A 34 -13.17 0.68 -15.77
CA ARG A 34 -14.37 -0.13 -15.54
C ARG A 34 -15.25 0.48 -14.45
N ASN A 35 -14.64 1.04 -13.41
CA ASN A 35 -15.33 1.49 -12.20
C ASN A 35 -15.40 3.00 -12.05
N THR A 36 -15.06 3.77 -13.07
CA THR A 36 -15.08 5.23 -13.00
C THR A 36 -15.95 5.80 -14.12
N GLU A 37 -16.60 6.94 -13.81
CA GLU A 37 -17.36 7.68 -14.81
C GLU A 37 -16.46 8.44 -15.76
N ARG A 38 -15.22 8.71 -15.34
CA ARG A 38 -14.23 9.42 -16.16
C ARG A 38 -13.28 8.40 -16.79
N THR A 39 -13.18 8.48 -18.10
CA THR A 39 -12.22 7.65 -18.83
C THR A 39 -10.83 8.23 -18.69
N LEU A 40 -9.92 7.46 -18.15
CA LEU A 40 -8.52 7.85 -18.03
C LEU A 40 -7.79 7.55 -19.34
N ALA A 41 -6.81 8.39 -19.67
CA ALA A 41 -5.98 8.20 -20.84
C ALA A 41 -4.82 7.25 -20.53
N TYR A 42 -4.40 6.50 -21.54
CA TYR A 42 -3.28 5.57 -21.41
C TYR A 42 -2.02 6.24 -20.90
N ASN A 43 -1.65 7.39 -21.49
CA ASN A 43 -0.42 8.08 -21.09
C ASN A 43 -0.45 8.56 -19.65
N THR A 44 -1.62 8.95 -19.17
CA THR A 44 -1.78 9.37 -17.77
C THR A 44 -1.48 8.21 -16.82
N VAL A 45 -2.06 7.06 -17.10
CA VAL A 45 -1.86 5.87 -16.26
C VAL A 45 -0.40 5.40 -16.35
N GLN A 46 0.16 5.41 -17.56
CA GLN A 46 1.56 5.01 -17.75
C GLN A 46 2.52 5.89 -16.94
N THR A 47 2.32 7.21 -17.02
CA THR A 47 3.18 8.15 -16.30
C THR A 47 3.13 7.94 -14.79
N VAL A 48 1.93 7.72 -14.26
CA VAL A 48 1.77 7.51 -12.83
C VAL A 48 2.35 6.16 -12.41
N ALA A 49 2.17 5.11 -13.21
CA ALA A 49 2.76 3.80 -12.91
C ALA A 49 4.29 3.87 -12.89
N GLU A 50 4.88 4.60 -13.85
CA GLU A 50 6.33 4.81 -13.88
C GLU A 50 6.81 5.56 -12.64
N ARG A 51 6.05 6.56 -12.21
CA ARG A 51 6.36 7.32 -11.00
C ARG A 51 6.34 6.42 -9.76
N LEU A 52 5.34 5.54 -9.67
CA LEU A 52 5.24 4.60 -8.56
C LEU A 52 6.42 3.62 -8.55
N ALA A 53 6.88 3.21 -9.74
CA ALA A 53 8.06 2.36 -9.85
C ALA A 53 9.31 3.10 -9.37
N GLN A 54 9.45 4.38 -9.73
CA GLN A 54 10.57 5.21 -9.27
C GLN A 54 10.56 5.41 -7.77
N LYS A 55 9.37 5.50 -7.17
CA LYS A 55 9.21 5.60 -5.72
C LYS A 55 9.48 4.29 -4.99
N GLY A 56 9.66 3.20 -5.72
CA GLY A 56 9.92 1.89 -5.13
C GLY A 56 8.67 1.13 -4.72
N LEU A 57 7.48 1.61 -5.07
CA LEU A 57 6.22 0.96 -4.72
C LEU A 57 5.81 -0.11 -5.73
N LEU A 58 6.26 0.01 -6.97
CA LEU A 58 6.00 -0.96 -8.01
C LEU A 58 7.31 -1.51 -8.58
N ARG A 59 7.28 -2.78 -8.94
CA ARG A 59 8.35 -3.42 -9.71
C ARG A 59 7.92 -3.43 -11.16
N ARG A 60 8.83 -3.03 -12.04
CA ARG A 60 8.60 -3.04 -13.47
C ARG A 60 9.42 -4.15 -14.09
N THR A 61 8.76 -5.07 -14.78
CA THR A 61 9.41 -6.19 -15.45
C THR A 61 9.18 -6.07 -16.95
N GLN A 62 10.26 -6.15 -17.72
CA GLN A 62 10.16 -6.07 -19.18
C GLN A 62 9.73 -7.41 -19.76
N GLU A 63 8.80 -7.34 -20.70
CA GLU A 63 8.31 -8.50 -21.43
C GLU A 63 8.23 -8.09 -22.91
N GLY A 64 9.25 -8.48 -23.70
CA GLY A 64 9.38 -7.99 -25.06
C GLY A 64 9.62 -6.49 -25.08
N THR A 65 8.76 -5.74 -25.75
CA THR A 65 8.84 -4.27 -25.78
C THR A 65 7.92 -3.62 -24.76
N ALA A 66 7.12 -4.42 -24.04
CA ALA A 66 6.18 -3.93 -23.05
C ALA A 66 6.71 -4.17 -21.64
N PHE A 67 6.11 -3.46 -20.68
CA PHE A 67 6.42 -3.63 -19.27
C PHE A 67 5.18 -4.11 -18.53
N ARG A 68 5.42 -4.93 -17.49
CA ARG A 68 4.39 -5.34 -16.54
C ARG A 68 4.75 -4.77 -15.18
N TYR A 69 3.74 -4.40 -14.43
CA TYR A 69 3.90 -3.78 -13.12
C TYR A 69 3.29 -4.66 -12.05
N SER A 70 3.97 -4.74 -10.91
CA SER A 70 3.45 -5.44 -9.73
C SER A 70 3.91 -4.70 -8.47
N PRO A 71 3.15 -4.81 -7.37
CA PRO A 71 3.58 -4.19 -6.11
C PRO A 71 4.86 -4.83 -5.59
N THR A 72 5.73 -4.01 -5.00
CA THR A 72 6.94 -4.51 -4.35
C THR A 72 6.64 -5.07 -2.96
N ARG A 73 5.49 -4.69 -2.38
CA ARG A 73 5.06 -5.11 -1.05
C ARG A 73 3.59 -5.43 -1.06
N ALA A 74 3.18 -6.33 -0.16
CA ALA A 74 1.76 -6.58 0.06
C ALA A 74 1.07 -5.35 0.65
N ARG A 75 -0.24 -5.29 0.51
CA ARG A 75 -1.03 -4.18 1.05
C ARG A 75 -0.80 -4.00 2.55
N GLU A 76 -0.77 -5.10 3.29
CA GLU A 76 -0.58 -5.07 4.74
C GLU A 76 0.79 -4.51 5.12
N GLU A 77 1.82 -4.88 4.38
CA GLU A 77 3.17 -4.37 4.61
C GLU A 77 3.24 -2.87 4.37
N TYR A 78 2.59 -2.40 3.30
CA TYR A 78 2.55 -0.97 3.00
C TYR A 78 1.81 -0.20 4.10
N ALA A 79 0.68 -0.76 4.59
CA ALA A 79 -0.08 -0.13 5.67
C ALA A 79 0.77 0.00 6.95
N VAL A 80 1.53 -1.04 7.27
CA VAL A 80 2.42 -0.99 8.44
C VAL A 80 3.50 0.07 8.28
N GLU A 81 4.05 0.22 7.07
CA GLU A 81 5.04 1.28 6.83
C GLU A 81 4.47 2.67 7.08
N LEU A 82 3.22 2.91 6.67
CA LEU A 82 2.54 4.17 6.94
C LEU A 82 2.35 4.39 8.43
N MET A 83 1.99 3.35 9.17
CA MET A 83 1.83 3.43 10.62
C MET A 83 3.15 3.76 11.31
N MET A 84 4.23 3.12 10.88
CA MET A 84 5.56 3.39 11.43
C MET A 84 6.03 4.80 11.12
N ASP A 85 5.76 5.29 9.91
CA ASP A 85 6.08 6.66 9.53
C ASP A 85 5.32 7.65 10.41
N ALA A 86 4.02 7.40 10.64
CA ALA A 86 3.22 8.26 11.51
C ALA A 86 3.76 8.26 12.93
N LEU A 87 4.16 7.11 13.44
CA LEU A 87 4.71 6.98 14.78
C LEU A 87 6.01 7.80 14.93
N SER A 88 6.80 7.87 13.87
CA SER A 88 8.09 8.58 13.91
C SER A 88 7.95 10.10 13.82
N GLU A 89 6.72 10.64 13.61
CA GLU A 89 6.51 12.09 13.58
C GLU A 89 6.73 12.77 14.94
N SER A 90 6.74 12.01 16.02
CA SER A 90 6.96 12.54 17.35
C SER A 90 7.99 11.69 18.10
N ALA A 91 8.78 12.35 18.94
CA ALA A 91 9.70 11.62 19.82
C ALA A 91 8.97 10.89 20.96
N ASP A 92 7.75 11.31 21.26
CA ASP A 92 6.95 10.69 22.34
C ASP A 92 6.05 9.59 21.78
N HIS A 93 6.64 8.45 21.49
CA HIS A 93 5.91 7.30 20.98
C HIS A 93 4.89 6.78 21.98
N GLY A 94 5.19 6.88 23.27
CA GLY A 94 4.27 6.43 24.33
C GLY A 94 2.94 7.17 24.27
N ALA A 95 2.98 8.49 24.08
CA ALA A 95 1.76 9.29 24.00
C ALA A 95 0.94 8.94 22.77
N ILE A 96 1.58 8.73 21.62
CA ILE A 96 0.89 8.34 20.39
C ILE A 96 0.23 6.98 20.57
N LEU A 97 0.96 6.02 21.10
CA LEU A 97 0.46 4.66 21.28
C LEU A 97 -0.69 4.60 22.29
N ALA A 98 -0.63 5.42 23.35
CA ALA A 98 -1.71 5.48 24.33
C ALA A 98 -3.00 6.00 23.69
N ARG A 99 -2.90 7.07 22.89
CA ARG A 99 -4.06 7.61 22.18
C ARG A 99 -4.61 6.64 21.15
N PHE A 100 -3.73 5.95 20.46
CA PHE A 100 -4.15 4.93 19.49
C PHE A 100 -4.92 3.81 20.20
N ALA A 101 -4.42 3.34 21.35
CA ALA A 101 -5.07 2.29 22.12
C ALA A 101 -6.47 2.67 22.57
N GLU A 102 -6.68 3.95 22.89
CA GLU A 102 -8.00 4.46 23.26
C GLU A 102 -8.95 4.56 22.06
N SER A 103 -8.42 4.74 20.87
CA SER A 103 -9.20 5.04 19.66
C SER A 103 -9.49 3.82 18.80
N VAL A 104 -8.64 2.81 18.87
CA VAL A 104 -8.78 1.63 18.01
C VAL A 104 -10.05 0.85 18.39
N PRO A 105 -10.80 0.36 17.39
CA PRO A 105 -12.01 -0.42 17.67
C PRO A 105 -11.70 -1.63 18.57
N PRO A 106 -12.63 -2.03 19.45
CA PRO A 106 -12.37 -3.13 20.38
C PRO A 106 -11.93 -4.44 19.75
N GLU A 107 -12.50 -4.78 18.59
CA GLU A 107 -12.12 -5.99 17.89
C GLU A 107 -10.67 -5.94 17.40
N ASP A 108 -10.28 -4.79 16.85
CA ASP A 108 -8.90 -4.58 16.40
C ASP A 108 -7.94 -4.56 17.59
N ALA A 109 -8.37 -4.01 18.71
CA ALA A 109 -7.57 -4.02 19.95
C ALA A 109 -7.29 -5.45 20.40
N ARG A 110 -8.28 -6.35 20.32
CA ARG A 110 -8.08 -7.76 20.66
C ARG A 110 -7.08 -8.44 19.73
N HIS A 111 -7.20 -8.18 18.43
CA HIS A 111 -6.24 -8.72 17.45
C HIS A 111 -4.83 -8.26 17.75
N LEU A 112 -4.68 -6.97 18.05
CA LEU A 112 -3.38 -6.40 18.37
C LEU A 112 -2.82 -7.00 19.66
N LEU A 113 -3.65 -7.10 20.69
CA LEU A 113 -3.22 -7.67 21.97
C LEU A 113 -2.74 -9.11 21.81
N ASP A 114 -3.48 -9.92 21.05
CA ASP A 114 -3.09 -11.30 20.79
C ASP A 114 -1.77 -11.40 20.02
N ALA A 115 -1.57 -10.53 19.04
CA ALA A 115 -0.33 -10.49 18.28
C ALA A 115 0.85 -10.09 19.15
N LEU A 116 0.65 -9.09 20.03
CA LEU A 116 1.69 -8.65 20.94
C LEU A 116 2.06 -9.74 21.95
N ARG A 117 1.08 -10.46 22.46
CA ARG A 117 1.33 -11.58 23.38
C ARG A 117 2.15 -12.69 22.71
N ARG A 118 1.82 -13.04 21.46
CA ARG A 118 2.58 -14.03 20.71
C ARG A 118 4.03 -13.59 20.51
N ARG A 119 4.23 -12.33 20.21
CA ARG A 119 5.57 -11.77 20.00
C ARG A 119 6.38 -11.82 21.29
N THR A 120 5.78 -11.40 22.40
CA THR A 120 6.44 -11.39 23.72
C THR A 120 6.80 -12.81 24.14
N ALA A 121 5.89 -13.77 23.95
CA ALA A 121 6.15 -15.18 24.29
C ALA A 121 7.31 -15.73 23.44
N GLY A 122 7.37 -15.35 22.15
CA GLY A 122 8.47 -15.76 21.27
C GLY A 122 9.80 -15.18 21.70
N GLU A 123 9.83 -13.96 22.18
CA GLU A 123 11.05 -13.33 22.69
C GLU A 123 11.55 -13.94 23.97
N ASP A 124 10.63 -14.41 24.81
CA ASP A 124 10.97 -15.04 26.09
C ASP A 124 11.45 -16.50 25.92
N ALA A 125 11.18 -17.07 24.76
CA ALA A 125 11.64 -18.40 24.44
C ALA A 125 13.07 -18.37 23.87
#